data_b900f81021e6aa0b45c55aaef1778637
#
_entry.id   b900f81021e6aa0b45c55aaef1778637
#
_cell.length_a   1.000
_cell.length_b   1.000
_cell.length_c   1.000
_cell.angle_alpha   90.00
_cell.angle_beta   90.00
_cell.angle_gamma   90.00
#
_symmetry.space_group_name_H-M   'P 1'
#
loop_
_entity.id
_entity.type
_entity.pdbx_description
1 polymer ?
#
loop_
_entity_poly.entity_id
_entity_poly.type
_entity_poly.pdbx_seq_one_letter_code
_entity_poly.pdbx_strand_id
1 'polypeptide(L)'
;MKLRKIFYGLLTVFSIRKLGYFIPYRYAGQVRVKNSTNPWLLEWFSELSNNVFIETLKSVQPYIGDLKQITFKNVNFEDPRWGQDWFPGLDAVIAYGLVRKVKPATIIEIGSGHSTRFLIRAINDE
;
A
#
# COMPACT_ATOMS: atom_id res chain seq x y z
N MET A 1 10.70 -3.21 -17.80
CA MET A 1 10.39 -2.30 -16.66
C MET A 1 11.64 -1.69 -16.00
N LYS A 2 12.74 -2.42 -15.83
CA LYS A 2 13.98 -1.93 -15.17
C LYS A 2 14.68 -0.78 -15.91
N LEU A 3 14.81 -0.84 -17.23
CA LEU A 3 15.49 0.20 -18.05
C LEU A 3 14.81 1.58 -17.95
N ARG A 4 13.49 1.63 -17.96
CA ARG A 4 12.74 2.89 -17.82
C ARG A 4 12.93 3.54 -16.46
N LYS A 5 12.99 2.75 -15.36
CA LYS A 5 13.28 3.25 -14.01
C LYS A 5 14.70 3.84 -13.93
N ILE A 6 15.68 3.16 -14.53
CA ILE A 6 17.08 3.63 -14.57
C ILE A 6 17.16 4.95 -15.36
N PHE A 7 16.55 5.02 -16.53
CA PHE A 7 16.56 6.22 -17.36
C PHE A 7 15.94 7.42 -16.63
N TYR A 8 14.77 7.24 -15.98
CA TYR A 8 14.14 8.31 -15.22
C TYR A 8 14.92 8.68 -13.95
N GLY A 9 15.56 7.69 -13.31
CA GLY A 9 16.45 7.93 -12.20
C GLY A 9 17.65 8.80 -12.59
N LEU A 10 18.28 8.49 -13.71
CA LEU A 10 19.40 9.28 -14.26
C LEU A 10 18.99 10.73 -14.57
N LEU A 11 17.84 10.92 -15.24
CA LEU A 11 17.31 12.27 -15.52
C LEU A 11 17.09 13.08 -14.24
N THR A 12 16.65 12.42 -13.17
CA THR A 12 16.41 13.06 -11.85
C THR A 12 17.73 13.40 -11.15
N VAL A 13 18.70 12.46 -11.11
CA VAL A 13 20.02 12.64 -10.46
C VAL A 13 20.81 13.75 -11.14
N PHE A 14 20.80 13.79 -12.47
CA PHE A 14 21.47 14.84 -13.23
C PHE A 14 20.69 16.16 -13.27
N SER A 15 19.60 16.27 -12.51
CA SER A 15 18.76 17.47 -12.45
C SER A 15 18.21 17.94 -13.80
N ILE A 16 18.20 17.08 -14.81
CA ILE A 16 17.69 17.39 -16.15
C ILE A 16 16.15 17.47 -16.10
N ARG A 17 15.54 16.55 -15.37
CA ARG A 17 14.09 16.51 -15.20
C ARG A 17 13.72 15.84 -13.87
N LYS A 18 12.88 16.48 -13.06
CA LYS A 18 12.39 15.94 -11.78
C LYS A 18 11.29 14.91 -12.04
N LEU A 19 11.64 13.63 -12.17
CA LEU A 19 10.70 12.54 -12.45
C LEU A 19 10.50 11.59 -11.27
N GLY A 20 11.15 11.89 -10.13
CA GLY A 20 11.22 11.00 -8.98
C GLY A 20 12.26 9.90 -9.17
N TYR A 21 12.75 9.35 -8.07
CA TYR A 21 13.83 8.36 -8.08
C TYR A 21 13.30 6.93 -7.92
N PHE A 22 12.39 6.72 -6.97
CA PHE A 22 11.87 5.39 -6.62
C PHE A 22 10.63 5.01 -7.44
N ILE A 23 9.72 5.95 -7.59
CA ILE A 23 8.51 5.80 -8.40
C ILE A 23 8.52 6.92 -9.44
N PRO A 24 8.95 6.64 -10.69
CA PRO A 24 8.96 7.64 -11.74
C PRO A 24 7.53 8.14 -11.99
N TYR A 25 7.28 9.36 -11.62
CA TYR A 25 5.99 10.00 -11.82
C TYR A 25 6.05 11.02 -12.95
N ARG A 26 5.16 10.86 -13.93
CA ARG A 26 5.16 11.68 -15.15
C ARG A 26 5.08 13.18 -14.86
N TYR A 27 4.33 13.56 -13.83
CA TYR A 27 4.06 14.95 -13.47
C TYR A 27 4.86 15.45 -12.26
N ALA A 28 5.91 14.73 -11.86
CA ALA A 28 6.73 15.11 -10.70
C ALA A 28 7.26 16.56 -10.76
N GLY A 29 7.55 17.07 -11.96
CA GLY A 29 8.00 18.45 -12.15
C GLY A 29 6.91 19.52 -11.91
N GLN A 30 5.64 19.13 -11.89
CA GLN A 30 4.51 20.02 -11.65
C GLN A 30 4.08 20.07 -10.18
N VAL A 31 4.57 19.11 -9.39
CA VAL A 31 4.27 19.06 -7.95
C VAL A 31 5.05 20.17 -7.26
N ARG A 32 4.34 21.16 -6.72
CA ARG A 32 4.94 22.17 -5.86
C ARG A 32 5.27 21.54 -4.52
N VAL A 33 6.55 21.28 -4.28
CA VAL A 33 7.02 20.88 -2.95
C VAL A 33 6.91 22.12 -2.06
N LYS A 34 5.88 22.19 -1.22
CA LYS A 34 5.89 23.11 -0.09
C LYS A 34 6.91 22.57 0.91
N ASN A 35 7.93 23.34 1.23
CA ASN A 35 8.93 23.02 2.26
C ASN A 35 8.35 23.04 3.70
N SER A 36 7.05 23.08 3.87
CA SER A 36 6.41 22.98 5.19
C SER A 36 5.89 21.57 5.40
N THR A 37 6.54 20.84 6.29
CA THR A 37 5.90 19.70 6.98
C THR A 37 4.60 20.21 7.59
N ASN A 38 3.47 19.59 7.28
CA ASN A 38 2.21 19.94 7.91
C ASN A 38 2.33 19.59 9.40
N PRO A 39 2.33 20.57 10.32
CA PRO A 39 2.55 20.34 11.75
C PRO A 39 1.55 19.33 12.33
N TRP A 40 0.28 19.36 11.89
CA TRP A 40 -0.76 18.44 12.34
C TRP A 40 -0.44 16.96 12.02
N LEU A 41 0.28 16.70 10.94
CA LEU A 41 0.66 15.32 10.56
C LEU A 41 1.70 14.77 11.55
N LEU A 42 2.64 15.60 11.98
CA LEU A 42 3.67 15.22 12.95
C LEU A 42 3.07 15.02 14.34
N GLU A 43 2.13 15.89 14.78
CA GLU A 43 1.40 15.72 16.02
C GLU A 43 0.61 14.42 16.02
N TRP A 44 -0.15 14.16 14.96
CA TRP A 44 -0.93 12.93 14.82
C TRP A 44 -0.04 11.68 14.87
N PHE A 45 1.11 11.67 14.21
CA PHE A 45 2.05 10.55 14.28
C PHE A 45 2.70 10.40 15.66
N SER A 46 2.95 11.49 16.38
CA SER A 46 3.52 11.42 17.73
C SER A 46 2.54 10.89 18.77
N GLU A 47 1.25 11.08 18.56
CA GLU A 47 0.17 10.56 19.41
C GLU A 47 -0.09 9.06 19.19
N LEU A 48 0.30 8.51 18.04
CA LEU A 48 0.20 7.08 17.77
C LEU A 48 1.20 6.32 18.64
N SER A 49 0.73 5.83 19.79
CA SER A 49 1.56 5.02 20.68
C SER A 49 1.97 3.71 20.01
N ASN A 50 3.17 3.21 20.33
CA ASN A 50 3.63 1.88 19.90
C ASN A 50 2.62 0.78 20.24
N ASN A 51 1.84 0.94 21.30
CA ASN A 51 0.82 0.00 21.72
C ASN A 51 -0.30 -0.14 20.68
N VAL A 52 -0.75 0.96 20.08
CA VAL A 52 -1.78 0.93 19.02
C VAL A 52 -1.32 0.12 17.81
N PHE A 53 -0.06 0.28 17.40
CA PHE A 53 0.52 -0.51 16.31
C PHE A 53 0.57 -1.99 16.65
N ILE A 54 1.07 -2.31 17.85
CA ILE A 54 1.16 -3.70 18.33
C ILE A 54 -0.22 -4.35 18.44
N GLU A 55 -1.20 -3.65 18.99
CA GLU A 55 -2.58 -4.14 19.09
C GLU A 55 -3.21 -4.37 17.71
N THR A 56 -2.99 -3.45 16.77
CA THR A 56 -3.45 -3.61 15.40
C THR A 56 -2.84 -4.85 14.74
N LEU A 57 -1.52 -5.04 14.87
CA LEU A 57 -0.84 -6.23 14.35
C LEU A 57 -1.36 -7.52 14.99
N LYS A 58 -1.54 -7.53 16.32
CA LYS A 58 -2.12 -8.68 17.02
C LYS A 58 -3.54 -8.99 16.57
N SER A 59 -4.31 -7.97 16.25
CA SER A 59 -5.71 -8.13 15.83
C SER A 59 -5.87 -8.82 14.47
N VAL A 60 -4.85 -8.82 13.62
CA VAL A 60 -4.87 -9.51 12.32
C VAL A 60 -4.26 -10.91 12.36
N GLN A 61 -3.61 -11.29 13.48
CA GLN A 61 -3.00 -12.62 13.66
C GLN A 61 -3.95 -13.80 13.38
N PRO A 62 -5.23 -13.78 13.78
CA PRO A 62 -6.15 -14.89 13.53
C PRO A 62 -6.31 -15.23 12.05
N TYR A 63 -6.07 -14.29 11.14
CA TYR A 63 -6.28 -14.41 9.71
C TYR A 63 -5.03 -14.79 8.91
N ILE A 64 -3.89 -15.01 9.58
CA ILE A 64 -2.62 -15.37 8.93
C ILE A 64 -2.75 -16.70 8.16
N GLY A 65 -3.58 -17.63 8.65
CA GLY A 65 -3.84 -18.90 7.97
C GLY A 65 -4.38 -18.71 6.56
N ASP A 66 -5.37 -17.84 6.40
CA ASP A 66 -6.01 -17.52 5.12
C ASP A 66 -5.05 -16.75 4.21
N LEU A 67 -4.33 -15.77 4.77
CA LEU A 67 -3.32 -14.98 4.05
C LEU A 67 -2.19 -15.84 3.46
N LYS A 68 -1.79 -16.94 4.12
CA LYS A 68 -0.79 -17.89 3.62
C LYS A 68 -1.25 -18.64 2.38
N GLN A 69 -2.54 -18.71 2.11
CA GLN A 69 -3.09 -19.35 0.91
C GLN A 69 -2.96 -18.46 -0.32
N ILE A 70 -2.74 -17.16 -0.14
CA ILE A 70 -2.52 -16.22 -1.23
C ILE A 70 -1.14 -16.49 -1.84
N THR A 71 -1.11 -16.74 -3.14
CA THR A 71 0.11 -17.11 -3.87
C THR A 71 0.98 -15.90 -4.21
N PHE A 72 2.24 -16.14 -4.50
CA PHE A 72 3.15 -15.08 -4.94
C PHE A 72 2.82 -14.58 -6.36
N LYS A 73 2.37 -15.49 -7.24
CA LYS A 73 1.92 -15.16 -8.61
C LYS A 73 0.43 -15.44 -8.73
N ASN A 74 -0.27 -14.69 -9.60
CA ASN A 74 -1.68 -14.96 -9.85
C ASN A 74 -1.89 -16.36 -10.45
N VAL A 75 -2.92 -17.02 -9.95
CA VAL A 75 -3.57 -18.12 -10.65
C VAL A 75 -4.61 -17.53 -11.60
N ASN A 76 -5.47 -16.64 -11.10
CA ASN A 76 -6.43 -15.88 -11.90
C ASN A 76 -6.13 -14.37 -11.85
N PHE A 77 -6.60 -13.64 -12.85
CA PHE A 77 -6.36 -12.18 -12.93
C PHE A 77 -6.93 -11.42 -11.73
N GLU A 78 -8.06 -11.88 -11.20
CA GLU A 78 -8.79 -11.23 -10.11
C GLU A 78 -8.25 -11.57 -8.73
N ASP A 79 -7.44 -12.61 -8.61
CA ASP A 79 -6.90 -13.03 -7.32
C ASP A 79 -5.86 -12.05 -6.78
N PRO A 80 -5.80 -11.86 -5.46
CA PRO A 80 -4.71 -11.16 -4.82
C PRO A 80 -3.40 -11.96 -4.98
N ARG A 81 -2.27 -11.25 -4.98
CA ARG A 81 -0.94 -11.87 -5.04
C ARG A 81 0.07 -11.06 -4.23
N TRP A 82 1.07 -11.76 -3.68
CA TRP A 82 2.17 -11.09 -2.99
C TRP A 82 3.20 -10.47 -3.94
N GLY A 83 3.40 -11.06 -5.12
CA GLY A 83 4.38 -10.59 -6.12
C GLY A 83 3.91 -9.36 -6.88
N GLN A 84 3.75 -8.24 -6.19
CA GLN A 84 3.39 -6.94 -6.74
C GLN A 84 4.02 -5.81 -5.91
N ASP A 85 4.29 -4.67 -6.52
CA ASP A 85 5.06 -3.58 -5.92
C ASP A 85 4.19 -2.39 -5.44
N TRP A 86 2.87 -2.42 -5.67
CA TRP A 86 1.99 -1.27 -5.47
C TRP A 86 1.26 -1.25 -4.13
N PHE A 87 1.00 -2.42 -3.58
CA PHE A 87 0.32 -2.60 -2.30
C PHE A 87 1.10 -3.62 -1.48
N PRO A 88 2.20 -3.21 -0.82
CA PRO A 88 3.17 -4.12 -0.20
C PRO A 88 2.59 -4.92 0.96
N GLY A 89 3.32 -5.97 1.34
CA GLY A 89 2.87 -7.03 2.21
C GLY A 89 2.16 -6.58 3.50
N LEU A 90 2.72 -5.62 4.24
CA LEU A 90 2.11 -5.19 5.50
C LEU A 90 0.79 -4.44 5.28
N ASP A 91 0.73 -3.56 4.27
CA ASP A 91 -0.49 -2.83 3.94
C ASP A 91 -1.62 -3.80 3.55
N ALA A 92 -1.29 -4.81 2.76
CA ALA A 92 -2.23 -5.84 2.35
C ALA A 92 -2.72 -6.70 3.51
N VAL A 93 -1.83 -7.09 4.43
CA VAL A 93 -2.17 -7.86 5.64
C VAL A 93 -3.11 -7.07 6.54
N ILE A 94 -2.80 -5.81 6.79
CA ILE A 94 -3.63 -4.96 7.65
C ILE A 94 -5.00 -4.69 7.01
N ALA A 95 -5.05 -4.34 5.73
CA ALA A 95 -6.31 -4.09 5.04
C ALA A 95 -7.21 -5.33 5.04
N TYR A 96 -6.66 -6.49 4.69
CA TYR A 96 -7.36 -7.76 4.75
C TYR A 96 -7.87 -8.07 6.17
N GLY A 97 -6.99 -8.01 7.16
CA GLY A 97 -7.32 -8.33 8.54
C GLY A 97 -8.34 -7.39 9.16
N LEU A 98 -8.31 -6.10 8.81
CA LEU A 98 -9.31 -5.14 9.28
C LEU A 98 -10.70 -5.44 8.70
N VAL A 99 -10.81 -5.77 7.41
CA VAL A 99 -12.09 -6.18 6.80
C VAL A 99 -12.64 -7.40 7.51
N ARG A 100 -11.82 -8.45 7.71
CA ARG A 100 -12.21 -9.67 8.43
C ARG A 100 -12.66 -9.41 9.87
N LYS A 101 -12.00 -8.49 10.55
CA LYS A 101 -12.29 -8.15 11.95
C LYS A 101 -13.56 -7.30 12.09
N VAL A 102 -13.68 -6.25 11.26
CA VAL A 102 -14.74 -5.24 11.39
C VAL A 102 -16.02 -5.70 10.71
N LYS A 103 -15.93 -6.53 9.65
CA LYS A 103 -17.05 -7.01 8.84
C LYS A 103 -17.95 -5.87 8.36
N PRO A 104 -17.40 -4.88 7.67
CA PRO A 104 -18.14 -3.70 7.30
C PRO A 104 -19.24 -4.04 6.30
N ALA A 105 -20.44 -3.46 6.49
CA ALA A 105 -21.56 -3.62 5.54
C ALA A 105 -21.28 -2.98 4.18
N THR A 106 -20.37 -1.99 4.13
CA THR A 106 -20.00 -1.27 2.91
C THR A 106 -18.53 -0.89 2.96
N ILE A 107 -17.82 -1.10 1.85
CA ILE A 107 -16.46 -0.64 1.63
C ILE A 107 -16.47 0.34 0.46
N ILE A 108 -15.93 1.53 0.68
CA ILE A 108 -15.76 2.54 -0.36
C ILE A 108 -14.25 2.72 -0.59
N GLU A 109 -13.80 2.42 -1.79
CA GLU A 109 -12.40 2.55 -2.20
C GLU A 109 -12.27 3.65 -3.26
N ILE A 110 -11.33 4.59 -3.05
CA ILE A 110 -11.01 5.62 -4.03
C ILE A 110 -9.82 5.13 -4.86
N GLY A 111 -10.07 4.82 -6.12
CA GLY A 111 -9.17 4.08 -6.99
C GLY A 111 -9.47 2.58 -6.95
N SER A 112 -8.73 1.81 -7.73
CA SER A 112 -8.85 0.34 -7.74
C SER A 112 -7.54 -0.30 -8.17
N GLY A 113 -7.30 -1.53 -7.70
CA GLY A 113 -6.07 -2.20 -8.06
C GLY A 113 -5.78 -3.45 -7.23
N HIS A 114 -4.55 -3.55 -6.73
CA HIS A 114 -4.15 -4.68 -5.88
C HIS A 114 -4.85 -4.64 -4.52
N SER A 115 -5.10 -3.47 -3.95
CA SER A 115 -5.88 -3.30 -2.71
C SER A 115 -7.27 -3.89 -2.83
N THR A 116 -8.01 -3.57 -3.90
CA THR A 116 -9.34 -4.09 -4.18
C THR A 116 -9.40 -5.62 -4.09
N ARG A 117 -8.40 -6.30 -4.65
CA ARG A 117 -8.33 -7.76 -4.64
C ARG A 117 -8.20 -8.35 -3.24
N PHE A 118 -7.38 -7.72 -2.39
CA PHE A 118 -7.25 -8.14 -0.99
C PHE A 118 -8.52 -7.88 -0.19
N LEU A 119 -9.21 -6.76 -0.45
CA LEU A 119 -10.49 -6.44 0.18
C LEU A 119 -11.59 -7.44 -0.22
N ILE A 120 -11.71 -7.74 -1.52
CA ILE A 120 -12.67 -8.76 -2.02
C ILE A 120 -12.33 -10.13 -1.46
N ARG A 121 -11.06 -10.52 -1.44
CA ARG A 121 -10.63 -11.78 -0.84
C ARG A 121 -11.01 -11.87 0.63
N ALA A 122 -10.83 -10.78 1.40
CA ALA A 122 -11.21 -10.74 2.80
C ALA A 122 -12.73 -10.93 3.00
N ILE A 123 -13.56 -10.40 2.11
CA ILE A 123 -15.01 -10.59 2.14
C ILE A 123 -15.37 -12.05 1.84
N ASN A 124 -14.72 -12.66 0.84
CA ASN A 124 -15.02 -14.02 0.41
C ASN A 124 -14.53 -15.09 1.39
N ASP A 125 -13.52 -14.80 2.20
CA ASP A 125 -12.98 -15.71 3.22
C ASP A 125 -13.79 -15.61 4.56
N GLU A 126 -14.82 -14.76 4.63
CA GLU A 126 -15.69 -14.62 5.80
C GLU A 126 -16.67 -15.78 5.91
#